data_df89184fc952b604c6e3c4724ea655ef
#
_entry.id   df89184fc952b604c6e3c4724ea655ef
#
_cell.length_a   1.000
_cell.length_b   1.000
_cell.length_c   1.000
_cell.angle_alpha   90.00
_cell.angle_beta   90.00
_cell.angle_gamma   90.00
#
_symmetry.space_group_name_H-M   'P 1'
#
loop_
_entity.id
_entity.type
_entity.pdbx_description
1 polymer ?
#
loop_
_entity_poly.entity_id
_entity_poly.type
_entity_poly.pdbx_seq_one_letter_code
_entity_poly.pdbx_strand_id
1 'polypeptide(L)'
;TFAETLHVLGQGVKASMVKVQIIEGKTSKDLYQALRDNKGIKKEVLTADSTNASIAQALDLVGILPDAVVNSNDPIVNHNLEGWFAPDTYYYGEGSSDKQVLTDLYKRQQQALTKAWENRAPNLPYKTPYEALVMASIIEKETSVAEERPLVSAVFNNRLNKNMRMQTDPTIIYGMGSRYEGNIRRK
;
A
#
# COMPACT_ATOMS: atom_id res chain seq x y z
N THR A 1 -18.10 -42.73 3.57
CA THR A 1 -17.86 -43.73 2.51
C THR A 1 -17.41 -43.07 1.22
N PHE A 2 -16.80 -43.81 0.29
CA PHE A 2 -16.39 -43.32 -1.02
C PHE A 2 -17.54 -42.65 -1.80
N ALA A 3 -18.74 -43.21 -1.67
CA ALA A 3 -19.96 -42.67 -2.27
C ALA A 3 -20.35 -41.28 -1.68
N GLU A 4 -20.23 -41.10 -0.38
CA GLU A 4 -20.47 -39.79 0.27
C GLU A 4 -19.43 -38.74 -0.15
N THR A 5 -18.17 -39.13 -0.29
CA THR A 5 -17.11 -38.27 -0.80
C THR A 5 -17.38 -37.83 -2.24
N LEU A 6 -17.80 -38.74 -3.13
CA LEU A 6 -18.21 -38.43 -4.49
C LEU A 6 -19.44 -37.55 -4.54
N HIS A 7 -20.42 -37.74 -3.67
CA HIS A 7 -21.63 -36.90 -3.60
C HIS A 7 -21.28 -35.48 -3.18
N VAL A 8 -20.41 -35.30 -2.18
CA VAL A 8 -19.93 -33.95 -1.77
C VAL A 8 -19.14 -33.27 -2.89
N LEU A 9 -18.28 -34.00 -3.60
CA LEU A 9 -17.53 -33.46 -4.75
C LEU A 9 -18.47 -33.08 -5.91
N GLY A 10 -19.54 -33.86 -6.12
CA GLY A 10 -20.53 -33.60 -7.18
C GLY A 10 -21.47 -32.43 -6.89
N GLN A 11 -21.69 -32.08 -5.63
CA GLN A 11 -22.56 -30.96 -5.24
C GLN A 11 -21.84 -29.60 -5.24
N GLY A 12 -20.53 -29.58 -5.40
CA GLY A 12 -19.72 -28.36 -5.39
C GLY A 12 -19.97 -27.55 -4.12
N VAL A 13 -19.18 -27.75 -3.07
CA VAL A 13 -19.24 -26.90 -1.88
C VAL A 13 -18.93 -25.49 -2.35
N LYS A 14 -19.93 -24.61 -2.35
CA LYS A 14 -19.76 -23.20 -2.66
C LYS A 14 -18.89 -22.61 -1.55
N ALA A 15 -17.58 -22.45 -1.80
CA ALA A 15 -16.68 -21.84 -0.84
C ALA A 15 -17.21 -20.43 -0.52
N SER A 16 -17.48 -20.17 0.76
CA SER A 16 -17.83 -18.82 1.20
C SER A 16 -16.64 -17.90 0.97
N MET A 17 -16.82 -16.88 0.15
CA MET A 17 -15.76 -15.93 -0.20
C MET A 17 -16.02 -14.59 0.47
N VAL A 18 -14.96 -14.03 1.03
CA VAL A 18 -14.96 -12.73 1.69
C VAL A 18 -14.32 -11.70 0.77
N LYS A 19 -15.05 -10.62 0.48
CA LYS A 19 -14.54 -9.49 -0.28
C LYS A 19 -13.64 -8.63 0.61
N VAL A 20 -12.44 -8.33 0.12
CA VAL A 20 -11.51 -7.34 0.68
C VAL A 20 -11.27 -6.30 -0.40
N GLN A 21 -11.69 -5.07 -0.16
CA GLN A 21 -11.56 -3.96 -1.11
C GLN A 21 -10.60 -2.92 -0.55
N ILE A 22 -9.57 -2.58 -1.33
CA ILE A 22 -8.58 -1.57 -1.02
C ILE A 22 -8.66 -0.52 -2.12
N ILE A 23 -9.01 0.69 -1.72
CA ILE A 23 -9.24 1.80 -2.63
C ILE A 23 -7.92 2.57 -2.80
N GLU A 24 -7.61 2.92 -4.04
CA GLU A 24 -6.44 3.74 -4.39
C GLU A 24 -6.45 5.06 -3.63
N GLY A 25 -5.28 5.56 -3.29
CA GLY A 25 -5.12 6.82 -2.54
C GLY A 25 -5.56 6.77 -1.07
N LYS A 26 -6.06 5.64 -0.56
CA LYS A 26 -6.30 5.43 0.87
C LYS A 26 -5.01 5.09 1.60
N THR A 27 -4.99 5.33 2.91
CA THR A 27 -3.81 5.07 3.75
C THR A 27 -3.73 3.61 4.19
N SER A 28 -2.55 3.17 4.62
CA SER A 28 -2.37 1.87 5.26
C SER A 28 -3.25 1.71 6.51
N LYS A 29 -3.54 2.79 7.24
CA LYS A 29 -4.47 2.77 8.38
C LYS A 29 -5.89 2.42 7.95
N ASP A 30 -6.35 2.96 6.81
CA ASP A 30 -7.68 2.64 6.25
C ASP A 30 -7.75 1.16 5.87
N LEU A 31 -6.68 0.61 5.27
CA LEU A 31 -6.56 -0.82 4.96
C LEU A 31 -6.64 -1.67 6.24
N TYR A 32 -5.87 -1.33 7.27
CA TYR A 32 -5.86 -2.09 8.52
C TYR A 32 -7.23 -2.05 9.19
N GLN A 33 -7.90 -0.90 9.17
CA GLN A 33 -9.25 -0.77 9.71
C GLN A 33 -10.26 -1.62 8.93
N ALA A 34 -10.22 -1.57 7.59
CA ALA A 34 -11.08 -2.39 6.75
C ALA A 34 -10.90 -3.90 7.01
N LEU A 35 -9.66 -4.36 7.21
CA LEU A 35 -9.37 -5.74 7.57
C LEU A 35 -9.84 -6.09 8.99
N ARG A 36 -9.69 -5.19 9.97
CA ARG A 36 -10.20 -5.40 11.34
C ARG A 36 -11.72 -5.54 11.36
N ASP A 37 -12.43 -4.72 10.60
CA ASP A 37 -13.89 -4.70 10.55
C ASP A 37 -14.48 -5.89 9.77
N ASN A 38 -13.68 -6.52 8.92
CA ASN A 38 -14.12 -7.65 8.11
C ASN A 38 -14.25 -8.92 8.97
N LYS A 39 -15.49 -9.35 9.22
CA LYS A 39 -15.80 -10.50 10.08
C LYS A 39 -15.35 -11.86 9.50
N GLY A 40 -15.22 -11.96 8.18
CA GLY A 40 -14.79 -13.19 7.50
C GLY A 40 -13.27 -13.37 7.48
N ILE A 41 -12.49 -12.36 7.91
CA ILE A 41 -11.03 -12.43 8.01
C ILE A 41 -10.61 -12.65 9.46
N LYS A 42 -9.82 -13.69 9.70
CA LYS A 42 -9.25 -14.00 11.02
C LYS A 42 -8.15 -12.97 11.35
N LYS A 43 -8.21 -12.40 12.55
CA LYS A 43 -7.22 -11.43 13.05
C LYS A 43 -6.05 -12.20 13.67
N GLU A 44 -4.89 -12.12 13.03
CA GLU A 44 -3.65 -12.78 13.43
C GLU A 44 -2.55 -11.73 13.70
N VAL A 45 -2.47 -10.70 12.89
CA VAL A 45 -1.46 -9.64 12.95
C VAL A 45 -2.07 -8.31 13.38
N LEU A 46 -3.27 -7.97 12.90
CA LEU A 46 -3.91 -6.68 13.14
C LEU A 46 -4.72 -6.69 14.44
N THR A 47 -4.05 -6.54 15.56
CA THR A 47 -4.66 -6.32 16.88
C THR A 47 -4.88 -4.83 17.14
N ALA A 48 -5.49 -4.48 18.29
CA ALA A 48 -5.67 -3.08 18.69
C ALA A 48 -4.34 -2.34 18.89
N ASP A 49 -3.30 -3.07 19.33
CA ASP A 49 -1.99 -2.51 19.67
C ASP A 49 -0.95 -2.69 18.57
N SER A 50 -1.36 -3.14 17.37
CA SER A 50 -0.43 -3.36 16.25
C SER A 50 0.17 -2.05 15.77
N THR A 51 1.49 -2.01 15.69
CA THR A 51 2.27 -0.91 15.10
C THR A 51 2.78 -1.30 13.71
N ASN A 52 3.18 -0.33 12.89
CA ASN A 52 3.81 -0.63 11.61
C ASN A 52 5.03 -1.55 11.78
N ALA A 53 5.83 -1.36 12.84
CA ALA A 53 7.00 -2.20 13.13
C ALA A 53 6.59 -3.65 13.44
N SER A 54 5.57 -3.87 14.27
CA SER A 54 5.08 -5.22 14.59
C SER A 54 4.46 -5.91 13.36
N ILE A 55 3.76 -5.16 12.51
CA ILE A 55 3.21 -5.67 11.25
C ILE A 55 4.35 -6.05 10.29
N ALA A 56 5.35 -5.17 10.11
CA ALA A 56 6.52 -5.45 9.27
C ALA A 56 7.27 -6.71 9.74
N GLN A 57 7.43 -6.88 11.05
CA GLN A 57 8.04 -8.07 11.63
C GLN A 57 7.20 -9.32 11.39
N ALA A 58 5.89 -9.27 11.63
CA ALA A 58 4.98 -10.40 11.43
C ALA A 58 4.89 -10.85 9.97
N LEU A 59 5.14 -9.95 9.03
CA LEU A 59 5.18 -10.21 7.58
C LEU A 59 6.59 -10.50 7.05
N ASP A 60 7.59 -10.60 7.92
CA ASP A 60 9.01 -10.82 7.56
C ASP A 60 9.58 -9.74 6.61
N LEU A 61 9.13 -8.50 6.74
CA LEU A 61 9.51 -7.39 5.86
C LEU A 61 10.71 -6.57 6.36
N VAL A 62 11.12 -6.71 7.61
CA VAL A 62 12.15 -5.87 8.24
C VAL A 62 13.49 -5.89 7.48
N GLY A 63 13.88 -7.04 6.90
CA GLY A 63 15.09 -7.16 6.09
C GLY A 63 14.91 -6.87 4.60
N ILE A 64 13.69 -6.51 4.18
CA ILE A 64 13.33 -6.33 2.76
C ILE A 64 12.98 -4.86 2.47
N LEU A 65 12.43 -4.16 3.46
CA LEU A 65 12.11 -2.73 3.34
C LEU A 65 13.40 -1.92 3.18
N PRO A 66 13.37 -0.82 2.41
CA PRO A 66 14.53 0.05 2.27
C PRO A 66 15.05 0.55 3.61
N ASP A 67 16.38 0.63 3.77
CA ASP A 67 17.01 1.16 4.98
C ASP A 67 16.47 2.55 5.38
N ALA A 68 16.17 3.39 4.38
CA ALA A 68 15.55 4.69 4.60
C ALA A 68 14.20 4.61 5.34
N VAL A 69 13.51 3.48 5.27
CA VAL A 69 12.23 3.24 5.97
C VAL A 69 12.49 2.61 7.34
N VAL A 70 13.34 1.59 7.40
CA VAL A 70 13.55 0.79 8.62
C VAL A 70 14.38 1.54 9.66
N ASN A 71 15.42 2.27 9.22
CA ASN A 71 16.38 2.94 10.08
C ASN A 71 16.16 4.46 10.18
N SER A 72 14.99 4.96 9.76
CA SER A 72 14.68 6.38 9.86
C SER A 72 14.45 6.81 11.31
N ASN A 73 15.08 7.92 11.71
CA ASN A 73 14.79 8.58 12.99
C ASN A 73 13.49 9.41 12.94
N ASP A 74 12.89 9.58 11.75
CA ASP A 74 11.62 10.26 11.57
C ASP A 74 10.46 9.30 11.87
N PRO A 75 9.62 9.58 12.88
CA PRO A 75 8.51 8.70 13.24
C PRO A 75 7.44 8.55 12.15
N ILE A 76 7.42 9.44 11.15
CA ILE A 76 6.52 9.32 9.99
C ILE A 76 7.06 8.29 8.99
N VAL A 77 8.39 8.17 8.87
CA VAL A 77 9.06 7.30 7.91
C VAL A 77 9.38 5.94 8.51
N ASN A 78 9.71 5.89 9.80
CA ASN A 78 10.17 4.67 10.47
C ASN A 78 9.13 3.54 10.38
N HIS A 79 9.52 2.42 9.77
CA HIS A 79 8.67 1.24 9.49
C HIS A 79 7.34 1.59 8.80
N ASN A 80 7.28 2.69 8.06
CA ASN A 80 6.07 3.09 7.37
C ASN A 80 5.77 2.13 6.22
N LEU A 81 4.62 1.48 6.27
CA LEU A 81 4.15 0.53 5.26
C LEU A 81 3.22 1.17 4.23
N GLU A 82 3.17 2.52 4.16
CA GLU A 82 2.38 3.24 3.18
C GLU A 82 2.88 2.94 1.75
N GLY A 83 1.94 2.62 0.86
CA GLY A 83 2.26 2.28 -0.54
C GLY A 83 2.76 0.85 -0.78
N TRP A 84 2.95 0.03 0.26
CA TRP A 84 3.49 -1.33 0.12
C TRP A 84 2.44 -2.42 -0.12
N PHE A 85 1.16 -2.08 -0.11
CA PHE A 85 0.04 -2.99 -0.33
C PHE A 85 -0.72 -2.59 -1.59
N ALA A 86 -0.87 -3.52 -2.54
CA ALA A 86 -1.54 -3.25 -3.81
C ALA A 86 -3.03 -2.95 -3.60
N PRO A 87 -3.53 -1.81 -4.10
CA PRO A 87 -4.97 -1.53 -4.10
C PRO A 87 -5.66 -2.36 -5.18
N ASP A 88 -6.80 -2.95 -4.85
CA ASP A 88 -7.73 -3.63 -5.76
C ASP A 88 -8.90 -4.23 -4.94
N THR A 89 -9.76 -4.96 -5.61
CA THR A 89 -10.78 -5.79 -4.98
C THR A 89 -10.37 -7.26 -5.03
N TYR A 90 -10.20 -7.86 -3.87
CA TYR A 90 -9.77 -9.24 -3.70
C TYR A 90 -10.86 -10.10 -3.07
N TYR A 91 -10.79 -11.41 -3.33
CA TYR A 91 -11.68 -12.40 -2.73
C TYR A 91 -10.85 -13.49 -2.07
N TYR A 92 -11.10 -13.70 -0.78
CA TYR A 92 -10.44 -14.72 0.03
C TYR A 92 -11.47 -15.71 0.57
N GLY A 93 -11.05 -16.94 0.84
CA GLY A 93 -11.90 -17.88 1.56
C GLY A 93 -12.22 -17.37 2.96
N GLU A 94 -13.44 -17.62 3.44
CA GLU A 94 -13.81 -17.30 4.81
C GLU A 94 -12.87 -17.98 5.81
N GLY A 95 -12.41 -17.23 6.82
CA GLY A 95 -11.41 -17.69 7.78
C GLY A 95 -9.95 -17.51 7.35
N SER A 96 -9.68 -16.99 6.13
CA SER A 96 -8.32 -16.54 5.77
C SER A 96 -7.81 -15.52 6.77
N SER A 97 -6.51 -15.57 7.11
CA SER A 97 -5.94 -14.61 8.07
C SER A 97 -5.58 -13.28 7.43
N ASP A 98 -5.61 -12.21 8.22
CA ASP A 98 -5.10 -10.90 7.82
C ASP A 98 -3.61 -10.94 7.47
N LYS A 99 -2.82 -11.82 8.09
CA LYS A 99 -1.44 -12.09 7.70
C LYS A 99 -1.34 -12.57 6.27
N GLN A 100 -2.16 -13.56 5.89
CA GLN A 100 -2.21 -14.07 4.52
C GLN A 100 -2.60 -12.96 3.53
N VAL A 101 -3.66 -12.21 3.84
CA VAL A 101 -4.12 -11.09 3.01
C VAL A 101 -3.01 -10.06 2.81
N LEU A 102 -2.42 -9.53 3.88
CA LEU A 102 -1.36 -8.54 3.81
C LEU A 102 -0.12 -9.04 3.06
N THR A 103 0.26 -10.31 3.26
CA THR A 103 1.38 -10.92 2.52
C THR A 103 1.09 -10.96 1.01
N ASP A 104 -0.11 -11.34 0.61
CA ASP A 104 -0.48 -11.39 -0.80
C ASP A 104 -0.52 -9.99 -1.43
N LEU A 105 -1.06 -9.01 -0.72
CA LEU A 105 -1.10 -7.62 -1.17
C LEU A 105 0.30 -7.04 -1.35
N TYR A 106 1.20 -7.32 -0.40
CA TYR A 106 2.60 -6.93 -0.50
C TYR A 106 3.27 -7.55 -1.73
N LYS A 107 3.13 -8.86 -1.94
CA LYS A 107 3.71 -9.55 -3.10
C LYS A 107 3.21 -8.97 -4.42
N ARG A 108 1.92 -8.66 -4.53
CA ARG A 108 1.33 -8.03 -5.71
C ARG A 108 1.91 -6.64 -5.94
N GLN A 109 2.06 -5.84 -4.89
CA GLN A 109 2.68 -4.51 -4.98
C GLN A 109 4.13 -4.61 -5.45
N GLN A 110 4.91 -5.56 -4.91
CA GLN A 110 6.28 -5.79 -5.35
C GLN A 110 6.37 -6.18 -6.82
N GLN A 111 5.50 -7.06 -7.29
CA GLN A 111 5.44 -7.46 -8.70
C GLN A 111 5.10 -6.27 -9.61
N ALA A 112 4.10 -5.46 -9.22
CA ALA A 112 3.73 -4.27 -9.97
C ALA A 112 4.87 -3.24 -10.02
N LEU A 113 5.51 -2.98 -8.88
CA LEU A 113 6.62 -2.03 -8.77
C LEU A 113 7.84 -2.50 -9.58
N THR A 114 8.21 -3.78 -9.48
CA THR A 114 9.32 -4.36 -10.25
C THR A 114 9.05 -4.22 -11.75
N LYS A 115 7.87 -4.62 -12.21
CA LYS A 115 7.49 -4.51 -13.62
C LYS A 115 7.50 -3.06 -14.10
N ALA A 116 6.98 -2.12 -13.30
CA ALA A 116 7.00 -0.70 -13.64
C ALA A 116 8.44 -0.15 -13.72
N TRP A 117 9.30 -0.57 -12.78
CA TRP A 117 10.69 -0.16 -12.74
C TRP A 117 11.51 -0.68 -13.92
N GLU A 118 11.33 -1.94 -14.30
CA GLU A 118 11.99 -2.54 -15.46
C GLU A 118 11.60 -1.85 -16.77
N ASN A 119 10.34 -1.43 -16.91
CA ASN A 119 9.81 -0.78 -18.11
C ASN A 119 9.83 0.76 -18.03
N ARG A 120 10.55 1.33 -17.07
CA ARG A 120 10.60 2.79 -16.90
C ARG A 120 11.25 3.50 -18.07
N ALA A 121 10.82 4.74 -18.33
CA ALA A 121 11.50 5.60 -19.28
C ALA A 121 12.96 5.86 -18.86
N PRO A 122 13.88 6.06 -19.82
CA PRO A 122 15.25 6.43 -19.49
C PRO A 122 15.32 7.84 -18.89
N ASN A 123 16.41 8.11 -18.17
CA ASN A 123 16.73 9.44 -17.61
C ASN A 123 15.70 10.01 -16.61
N LEU A 124 14.97 9.14 -15.91
CA LEU A 124 14.16 9.56 -14.78
C LEU A 124 15.06 10.00 -13.60
N PRO A 125 14.63 10.97 -12.78
CA PRO A 125 15.41 11.47 -11.65
C PRO A 125 15.46 10.51 -10.45
N TYR A 126 14.84 9.34 -10.56
CA TYR A 126 14.79 8.31 -9.51
C TYR A 126 15.94 7.34 -9.63
N LYS A 127 16.56 6.99 -8.51
CA LYS A 127 17.67 6.02 -8.43
C LYS A 127 17.19 4.62 -8.05
N THR A 128 16.05 4.52 -7.37
CA THR A 128 15.51 3.28 -6.82
C THR A 128 14.02 3.11 -7.15
N PRO A 129 13.52 1.86 -7.18
CA PRO A 129 12.07 1.61 -7.29
C PRO A 129 11.26 2.31 -6.18
N TYR A 130 11.82 2.39 -4.97
CA TYR A 130 11.17 3.06 -3.85
C TYR A 130 10.96 4.56 -4.10
N GLU A 131 11.95 5.26 -4.63
CA GLU A 131 11.78 6.69 -5.01
C GLU A 131 10.69 6.88 -6.07
N ALA A 132 10.58 5.95 -7.02
CA ALA A 132 9.50 5.95 -8.00
C ALA A 132 8.13 5.71 -7.34
N LEU A 133 8.03 4.79 -6.36
CA LEU A 133 6.82 4.56 -5.59
C LEU A 133 6.41 5.80 -4.78
N VAL A 134 7.36 6.49 -4.15
CA VAL A 134 7.10 7.76 -3.46
C VAL A 134 6.54 8.80 -4.41
N MET A 135 7.12 8.98 -5.61
CA MET A 135 6.59 9.90 -6.59
C MET A 135 5.20 9.50 -7.08
N ALA A 136 4.95 8.21 -7.31
CA ALA A 136 3.63 7.71 -7.69
C ALA A 136 2.57 8.06 -6.64
N SER A 137 2.91 7.95 -5.35
CA SER A 137 2.00 8.31 -4.25
C SER A 137 1.66 9.82 -4.23
N ILE A 138 2.59 10.68 -4.61
CA ILE A 138 2.37 12.13 -4.72
C ILE A 138 1.42 12.41 -5.89
N ILE A 139 1.68 11.80 -7.06
CA ILE A 139 0.85 11.97 -8.26
C ILE A 139 -0.58 11.50 -7.99
N GLU A 140 -0.75 10.35 -7.32
CA GLU A 140 -2.06 9.79 -6.94
C GLU A 140 -2.86 10.76 -6.06
N LYS A 141 -2.19 11.50 -5.19
CA LYS A 141 -2.82 12.50 -4.31
C LYS A 141 -3.04 13.87 -4.97
N GLU A 142 -2.33 14.16 -6.04
CA GLU A 142 -2.43 15.44 -6.76
C GLU A 142 -3.61 15.45 -7.73
N THR A 143 -3.87 14.34 -8.41
CA THR A 143 -4.99 14.24 -9.35
C THR A 143 -5.68 12.88 -9.33
N SER A 144 -7.02 12.91 -9.33
CA SER A 144 -7.86 11.72 -9.51
C SER A 144 -8.13 11.41 -11.00
N VAL A 145 -7.73 12.31 -11.92
CA VAL A 145 -7.98 12.19 -13.36
C VAL A 145 -6.82 11.44 -14.00
N ALA A 146 -7.08 10.26 -14.54
CA ALA A 146 -6.04 9.40 -15.09
C ALA A 146 -5.27 10.05 -16.25
N GLU A 147 -5.95 10.80 -17.09
CA GLU A 147 -5.41 11.50 -18.26
C GLU A 147 -4.44 12.63 -17.87
N GLU A 148 -4.57 13.19 -16.68
CA GLU A 148 -3.69 14.26 -16.18
C GLU A 148 -2.39 13.72 -15.55
N ARG A 149 -2.39 12.46 -15.10
CA ARG A 149 -1.23 11.86 -14.39
C ARG A 149 0.09 11.99 -15.16
N PRO A 150 0.16 11.78 -16.49
CA PRO A 150 1.39 11.98 -17.24
C PRO A 150 1.90 13.45 -17.20
N LEU A 151 1.00 14.43 -17.25
CA LEU A 151 1.37 15.85 -17.19
C LEU A 151 1.88 16.22 -15.78
N VAL A 152 1.17 15.81 -14.74
CA VAL A 152 1.58 16.01 -13.34
C VAL A 152 2.94 15.36 -13.09
N SER A 153 3.13 14.13 -13.57
CA SER A 153 4.43 13.41 -13.49
C SER A 153 5.54 14.21 -14.19
N ALA A 154 5.30 14.73 -15.40
CA ALA A 154 6.28 15.52 -16.14
C ALA A 154 6.68 16.79 -15.38
N VAL A 155 5.72 17.48 -14.74
CA VAL A 155 6.01 18.68 -13.93
C VAL A 155 6.93 18.34 -12.77
N PHE A 156 6.64 17.28 -12.01
CA PHE A 156 7.45 16.88 -10.85
C PHE A 156 8.84 16.37 -11.26
N ASN A 157 8.93 15.58 -12.33
CA ASN A 157 10.22 15.15 -12.87
C ASN A 157 11.09 16.33 -13.29
N ASN A 158 10.50 17.33 -13.96
CA ASN A 158 11.21 18.54 -14.35
C ASN A 158 11.67 19.37 -13.15
N ARG A 159 10.88 19.43 -12.08
CA ARG A 159 11.27 20.11 -10.83
C ARG A 159 12.46 19.41 -10.19
N LEU A 160 12.43 18.08 -10.06
CA LEU A 160 13.55 17.30 -9.52
C LEU A 160 14.83 17.50 -10.35
N ASN A 161 14.74 17.41 -11.69
CA ASN A 161 15.88 17.60 -12.58
C ASN A 161 16.48 19.01 -12.50
N LYS A 162 15.69 20.01 -12.12
CA LYS A 162 16.12 21.41 -11.94
C LYS A 162 16.43 21.77 -10.48
N ASN A 163 16.47 20.79 -9.57
CA ASN A 163 16.64 20.99 -8.12
C ASN A 163 15.61 22.00 -7.53
N MET A 164 14.39 22.02 -8.07
CA MET A 164 13.32 22.87 -7.57
C MET A 164 12.55 22.15 -6.45
N ARG A 165 11.98 22.92 -5.54
CA ARG A 165 11.06 22.38 -4.51
C ARG A 165 9.82 21.80 -5.18
N MET A 166 9.29 20.70 -4.66
CA MET A 166 8.09 20.04 -5.17
C MET A 166 6.85 20.94 -5.11
N GLN A 167 6.66 21.66 -4.01
CA GLN A 167 5.56 22.61 -3.79
C GLN A 167 4.18 21.98 -4.07
N THR A 168 3.93 20.86 -3.43
CA THR A 168 2.67 20.11 -3.52
C THR A 168 2.08 19.91 -2.14
N ASP A 169 0.80 20.22 -1.99
CA ASP A 169 0.08 20.14 -0.71
C ASP A 169 0.06 18.72 -0.12
N PRO A 170 -0.12 17.65 -0.91
CA PRO A 170 -0.04 16.29 -0.40
C PRO A 170 1.21 15.98 0.42
N THR A 171 2.38 16.48 0.05
CA THR A 171 3.62 16.24 0.80
C THR A 171 3.62 16.97 2.14
N ILE A 172 3.06 18.17 2.19
CA ILE A 172 2.92 18.96 3.42
C ILE A 172 1.94 18.28 4.36
N ILE A 173 0.77 17.89 3.85
CA ILE A 173 -0.27 17.19 4.61
C ILE A 173 0.28 15.90 5.21
N TYR A 174 0.98 15.11 4.40
CA TYR A 174 1.59 13.87 4.84
C TYR A 174 2.64 14.10 5.94
N GLY A 175 3.54 15.08 5.75
CA GLY A 175 4.55 15.47 6.73
C GLY A 175 3.97 16.05 8.03
N MET A 176 2.78 16.64 7.99
CA MET A 176 2.06 17.08 9.19
C MET A 176 1.46 15.90 9.97
N GLY A 177 1.10 14.82 9.31
CA GLY A 177 0.49 13.63 9.93
C GLY A 177 -0.73 14.01 10.77
N SER A 178 -0.75 13.61 12.05
CA SER A 178 -1.86 13.92 12.97
C SER A 178 -2.02 15.41 13.33
N ARG A 179 -1.05 16.25 12.99
CA ARG A 179 -1.15 17.71 13.19
C ARG A 179 -1.93 18.43 12.08
N TYR A 180 -2.33 17.71 11.03
CA TYR A 180 -3.14 18.29 9.97
C TYR A 180 -4.61 18.40 10.41
N GLU A 181 -5.10 19.64 10.50
CA GLU A 181 -6.45 19.98 10.93
C GLU A 181 -7.36 20.44 9.77
N GLY A 182 -7.10 19.94 8.57
CA GLY A 182 -7.92 20.25 7.38
C GLY A 182 -7.55 21.56 6.68
N ASN A 183 -6.53 22.28 7.14
CA ASN A 183 -6.11 23.54 6.54
C ASN A 183 -4.59 23.73 6.61
N ILE A 184 -3.97 24.15 5.49
CA ILE A 184 -2.56 24.53 5.44
C ILE A 184 -2.47 26.02 5.62
N ARG A 185 -2.06 26.49 6.81
CA ARG A 185 -1.84 27.93 7.09
C ARG A 185 -0.33 28.18 7.17
N ARG A 186 0.12 29.28 6.57
CA ARG A 186 1.43 29.86 6.91
C ARG A 186 1.34 30.39 8.35
N LYS A 187 2.20 29.86 9.21
CA LYS A 187 2.52 30.52 10.48
C LYS A 187 3.58 31.57 10.26
#